data_59ab2fcf20c73728f26f8c35bbdcd435
#
_entry.id   59ab2fcf20c73728f26f8c35bbdcd435
#
_cell.length_a   1.000
_cell.length_b   1.000
_cell.length_c   1.000
_cell.angle_alpha   90.00
_cell.angle_beta   90.00
_cell.angle_gamma   90.00
#
_symmetry.space_group_name_H-M   'P 1'
#
loop_
_entity.id
_entity.type
_entity.pdbx_description
1 polymer ?
#
loop_
_entity_poly.entity_id
_entity_poly.type
_entity_poly.pdbx_seq_one_letter_code
_entity_poly.pdbx_strand_id
1 'polypeptide(L)'
;FLPLLTGERKGLPQRQVVLQTHRGNKPQQYHHFAIHEHPWKLVHPSGFGKESFDGEPKLELYNLSNDPRQKNDLAGDRQDVAARLKTAYEAWFKDVSSTRPDNFAPPQIVIGTKHEMRSVLTRQDWRHASGQPWAGHSNGVWLIEALEAGDYEIELIFKGDHPAGQATISAGSFTRKIDIPASQERGHTTTIRLPSGKMTLAANVVFGNKPQGPHQVILTRK
;
A
#
# COMPACT_ATOMS: atom_id res chain seq x y z
N PHE A 1 -27.05 10.32 3.24
CA PHE A 1 -27.01 11.12 4.48
C PHE A 1 -27.94 12.31 4.45
N LEU A 2 -28.22 12.93 3.26
CA LEU A 2 -29.07 14.13 3.17
C LEU A 2 -30.41 14.01 3.91
N PRO A 3 -31.21 12.92 3.75
CA PRO A 3 -32.47 12.78 4.47
C PRO A 3 -32.37 12.76 6.00
N LEU A 4 -31.19 12.39 6.55
CA LEU A 4 -30.94 12.49 7.99
C LEU A 4 -30.64 13.93 8.41
N LEU A 5 -29.90 14.66 7.59
CA LEU A 5 -29.52 16.04 7.84
C LEU A 5 -30.72 16.98 7.71
N THR A 6 -31.66 16.67 6.82
CA THR A 6 -32.91 17.41 6.62
C THR A 6 -34.02 17.01 7.58
N GLY A 7 -33.83 15.98 8.42
CA GLY A 7 -34.84 15.49 9.34
C GLY A 7 -35.90 14.61 8.70
N GLU A 8 -35.83 14.32 7.42
CA GLU A 8 -36.75 13.43 6.69
C GLU A 8 -36.66 11.97 7.14
N ARG A 9 -35.51 11.59 7.70
CA ARG A 9 -35.24 10.27 8.31
C ARG A 9 -34.74 10.43 9.73
N LYS A 10 -35.22 9.57 10.64
CA LYS A 10 -34.76 9.53 12.04
C LYS A 10 -33.57 8.58 12.27
N GLY A 11 -33.14 7.83 11.28
CA GLY A 11 -32.04 6.89 11.39
C GLY A 11 -31.62 6.30 10.04
N LEU A 12 -30.44 5.71 10.01
CA LEU A 12 -29.99 4.89 8.88
C LEU A 12 -30.58 3.48 8.98
N PRO A 13 -30.86 2.81 7.86
CA PRO A 13 -31.16 1.40 7.90
C PRO A 13 -29.97 0.64 8.50
N GLN A 14 -30.27 -0.48 9.16
CA GLN A 14 -29.23 -1.39 9.61
C GLN A 14 -28.40 -1.82 8.41
N ARG A 15 -27.09 -1.77 8.56
CA ARG A 15 -26.15 -2.13 7.50
C ARG A 15 -24.92 -2.80 8.07
N GLN A 16 -24.29 -3.61 7.26
CA GLN A 16 -22.98 -4.16 7.53
C GLN A 16 -21.92 -3.26 6.91
N VAL A 17 -20.86 -2.99 7.66
CA VAL A 17 -19.68 -2.25 7.18
C VAL A 17 -18.46 -3.11 7.44
N VAL A 18 -17.79 -3.49 6.37
CA VAL A 18 -16.54 -4.24 6.46
C VAL A 18 -15.37 -3.28 6.35
N LEU A 19 -14.42 -3.44 7.24
CA LEU A 19 -13.11 -2.78 7.23
C LEU A 19 -12.06 -3.86 7.11
N GLN A 20 -11.23 -3.78 6.10
CA GLN A 20 -10.09 -4.66 5.95
C GLN A 20 -8.89 -3.88 5.41
N THR A 21 -7.75 -4.13 5.99
CA THR A 21 -6.46 -3.63 5.49
C THR A 21 -5.52 -4.80 5.25
N HIS A 22 -4.55 -4.61 4.38
CA HIS A 22 -3.50 -5.60 4.17
C HIS A 22 -2.17 -4.91 3.92
N ARG A 23 -1.11 -5.68 4.09
CA ARG A 23 0.24 -5.37 3.60
C ARG A 23 0.62 -6.44 2.58
N GLY A 24 1.70 -6.20 1.84
CA GLY A 24 2.13 -7.14 0.81
C GLY A 24 1.27 -7.10 -0.45
N ASN A 25 1.39 -8.11 -1.29
CA ASN A 25 0.81 -8.13 -2.63
C ASN A 25 -0.59 -8.76 -2.68
N LYS A 26 -0.93 -9.61 -1.71
CA LYS A 26 -2.23 -10.29 -1.68
C LYS A 26 -2.89 -10.13 -0.32
N PRO A 27 -4.13 -9.66 -0.25
CA PRO A 27 -4.89 -9.69 0.99
C PRO A 27 -5.18 -11.15 1.38
N GLN A 28 -4.96 -11.44 2.66
CA GLN A 28 -5.32 -12.71 3.25
C GLN A 28 -6.69 -12.58 3.92
N GLN A 29 -7.59 -13.52 3.66
CA GLN A 29 -8.89 -13.56 4.32
C GLN A 29 -8.70 -13.57 5.85
N TYR A 30 -9.53 -12.83 6.57
CA TYR A 30 -9.49 -12.58 8.02
C TYR A 30 -8.30 -11.74 8.53
N HIS A 31 -7.32 -11.43 7.69
CA HIS A 31 -6.21 -10.59 8.12
C HIS A 31 -6.64 -9.14 8.26
N HIS A 32 -6.41 -8.52 9.43
CA HIS A 32 -6.75 -7.12 9.72
C HIS A 32 -8.17 -6.74 9.31
N PHE A 33 -9.15 -7.58 9.61
CA PHE A 33 -10.54 -7.28 9.28
C PHE A 33 -11.38 -6.96 10.51
N ALA A 34 -12.43 -6.21 10.28
CA ALA A 34 -13.57 -6.07 11.16
C ALA A 34 -14.85 -5.97 10.34
N ILE A 35 -15.92 -6.59 10.80
CA ILE A 35 -17.27 -6.35 10.31
C ILE A 35 -18.12 -5.75 11.42
N HIS A 36 -18.77 -4.64 11.11
CA HIS A 36 -19.67 -3.94 12.01
C HIS A 36 -21.10 -4.09 11.53
N GLU A 37 -21.99 -4.50 12.43
CA GLU A 37 -23.42 -4.45 12.30
C GLU A 37 -23.99 -4.05 13.65
N HIS A 38 -24.29 -2.77 13.82
CA HIS A 38 -24.65 -2.22 15.11
C HIS A 38 -25.70 -3.08 15.85
N PRO A 39 -25.47 -3.40 17.15
CA PRO A 39 -24.36 -2.96 17.99
C PRO A 39 -23.12 -3.85 17.93
N TRP A 40 -23.07 -4.84 17.06
CA TRP A 40 -22.04 -5.87 17.02
C TRP A 40 -20.83 -5.50 16.16
N LYS A 41 -19.65 -5.93 16.60
CA LYS A 41 -18.40 -5.92 15.86
C LYS A 41 -17.72 -7.26 15.99
N LEU A 42 -17.46 -7.93 14.86
CA LEU A 42 -16.60 -9.10 14.79
C LEU A 42 -15.23 -8.69 14.22
N VAL A 43 -14.16 -9.15 14.83
CA VAL A 43 -12.80 -8.76 14.46
C VAL A 43 -11.82 -9.93 14.61
N HIS A 44 -10.75 -9.92 13.82
CA HIS A 44 -9.57 -10.75 14.07
C HIS A 44 -8.37 -9.84 14.35
N PRO A 45 -7.82 -9.83 15.60
CA PRO A 45 -6.68 -9.02 15.96
C PRO A 45 -5.37 -9.66 15.46
N SER A 46 -5.15 -9.71 14.16
CA SER A 46 -4.03 -10.43 13.53
C SER A 46 -2.66 -9.74 13.67
N GLY A 47 -2.60 -8.62 14.38
CA GLY A 47 -1.36 -7.89 14.65
C GLY A 47 -1.01 -6.85 13.59
N PHE A 48 -0.91 -5.59 14.03
CA PHE A 48 -0.56 -4.47 13.17
C PHE A 48 0.87 -4.64 12.62
N GLY A 49 1.05 -4.36 11.34
CA GLY A 49 2.35 -4.37 10.69
C GLY A 49 2.80 -5.71 10.13
N LYS A 50 2.07 -6.79 10.37
CA LYS A 50 2.31 -8.10 9.72
C LYS A 50 1.66 -8.13 8.35
N GLU A 51 2.24 -8.86 7.40
CA GLU A 51 1.66 -9.08 6.06
C GLU A 51 0.69 -10.26 6.03
N SER A 52 0.85 -11.19 6.95
CA SER A 52 0.03 -12.40 7.07
C SER A 52 -0.04 -12.86 8.54
N PHE A 53 -0.91 -13.81 8.80
CA PHE A 53 -0.95 -14.60 10.03
C PHE A 53 -0.96 -16.08 9.69
N ASP A 54 -0.55 -16.88 10.65
CA ASP A 54 -0.50 -18.35 10.54
C ASP A 54 -1.61 -18.99 11.39
N GLY A 55 -2.12 -20.12 10.92
CA GLY A 55 -3.14 -20.91 11.62
C GLY A 55 -4.56 -20.37 11.42
N GLU A 56 -5.47 -20.85 12.29
CA GLU A 56 -6.87 -20.46 12.24
C GLU A 56 -7.09 -19.07 12.86
N PRO A 57 -7.99 -18.25 12.28
CA PRO A 57 -8.27 -16.94 12.80
C PRO A 57 -9.00 -17.02 14.14
N LYS A 58 -8.48 -16.36 15.15
CA LYS A 58 -9.15 -16.21 16.45
C LYS A 58 -10.07 -14.98 16.36
N LEU A 59 -11.36 -15.24 16.19
CA LEU A 59 -12.35 -14.19 16.07
C LEU A 59 -12.84 -13.72 17.45
N GLU A 60 -12.95 -12.42 17.62
CA GLU A 60 -13.49 -11.78 18.82
C GLU A 60 -14.75 -11.00 18.46
N LEU A 61 -15.78 -11.08 19.31
CA LEU A 61 -17.07 -10.42 19.14
C LEU A 61 -17.33 -9.41 20.25
N TYR A 62 -17.70 -8.20 19.90
CA TYR A 62 -17.97 -7.14 20.85
C TYR A 62 -19.35 -6.51 20.63
N ASN A 63 -20.02 -6.13 21.73
CA ASN A 63 -21.23 -5.31 21.71
C ASN A 63 -20.85 -3.85 22.02
N LEU A 64 -20.72 -3.02 20.99
CA LEU A 64 -20.22 -1.66 21.10
C LEU A 64 -21.15 -0.69 21.87
N SER A 65 -22.46 -1.04 22.01
CA SER A 65 -23.37 -0.23 22.83
C SER A 65 -23.09 -0.38 24.32
N ASN A 66 -22.70 -1.57 24.78
CA ASN A 66 -22.44 -1.87 26.18
C ASN A 66 -20.96 -1.86 26.53
N ASP A 67 -20.11 -2.15 25.53
CA ASP A 67 -18.65 -2.21 25.65
C ASP A 67 -17.96 -1.46 24.51
N PRO A 68 -17.99 -0.13 24.49
CA PRO A 68 -17.33 0.67 23.46
C PRO A 68 -15.81 0.54 23.48
N ARG A 69 -15.23 0.03 24.56
CA ARG A 69 -13.78 -0.20 24.69
C ARG A 69 -13.35 -1.60 24.33
N GLN A 70 -14.26 -2.48 23.94
CA GLN A 70 -13.98 -3.83 23.46
C GLN A 70 -13.11 -4.63 24.46
N LYS A 71 -13.55 -4.68 25.71
CA LYS A 71 -12.85 -5.39 26.79
C LYS A 71 -13.37 -6.80 27.04
N ASN A 72 -14.62 -7.08 26.64
CA ASN A 72 -15.28 -8.36 26.89
C ASN A 72 -15.60 -9.04 25.56
N ASP A 73 -14.82 -10.05 25.24
CA ASP A 73 -15.08 -10.91 24.09
C ASP A 73 -16.30 -11.79 24.33
N LEU A 74 -17.30 -11.67 23.49
CA LEU A 74 -18.56 -12.42 23.53
C LEU A 74 -18.65 -13.50 22.46
N ALA A 75 -17.57 -13.83 21.75
CA ALA A 75 -17.61 -14.82 20.68
C ALA A 75 -18.05 -16.21 21.15
N GLY A 76 -17.63 -16.61 22.37
CA GLY A 76 -18.07 -17.85 23.01
C GLY A 76 -19.53 -17.86 23.43
N ASP A 77 -20.03 -16.73 23.98
CA ASP A 77 -21.38 -16.60 24.51
C ASP A 77 -22.43 -16.35 23.43
N ARG A 78 -22.02 -15.72 22.33
CA ARG A 78 -22.91 -15.33 21.22
C ARG A 78 -22.43 -15.93 19.89
N GLN A 79 -22.26 -17.24 19.87
CA GLN A 79 -21.82 -17.99 18.69
C GLN A 79 -22.76 -17.79 17.48
N ASP A 80 -24.06 -17.59 17.72
CA ASP A 80 -25.05 -17.28 16.71
C ASP A 80 -24.70 -16.00 15.93
N VAL A 81 -24.37 -14.93 16.66
CA VAL A 81 -24.00 -13.64 16.08
C VAL A 81 -22.61 -13.73 15.41
N ALA A 82 -21.65 -14.35 16.07
CA ALA A 82 -20.31 -14.52 15.54
C ALA A 82 -20.31 -15.29 14.19
N ALA A 83 -21.03 -16.41 14.12
CA ALA A 83 -21.16 -17.21 12.91
C ALA A 83 -21.84 -16.43 11.77
N ARG A 84 -22.91 -15.70 12.08
CA ARG A 84 -23.63 -14.89 11.08
C ARG A 84 -22.76 -13.78 10.50
N LEU A 85 -22.06 -13.04 11.35
CA LEU A 85 -21.14 -11.98 10.90
C LEU A 85 -19.92 -12.54 10.14
N LYS A 86 -19.40 -13.69 10.56
CA LYS A 86 -18.36 -14.41 9.84
C LYS A 86 -18.81 -14.75 8.42
N THR A 87 -19.99 -15.37 8.28
CA THR A 87 -20.55 -15.71 6.96
C THR A 87 -20.73 -14.48 6.08
N ALA A 88 -21.23 -13.39 6.66
CA ALA A 88 -21.41 -12.13 5.93
C ALA A 88 -20.07 -11.56 5.45
N TYR A 89 -19.02 -11.59 6.28
CA TYR A 89 -17.69 -11.18 5.90
C TYR A 89 -17.10 -12.09 4.79
N GLU A 90 -17.28 -13.40 4.90
CA GLU A 90 -16.79 -14.36 3.89
C GLU A 90 -17.43 -14.11 2.52
N ALA A 91 -18.73 -13.86 2.50
CA ALA A 91 -19.46 -13.52 1.29
C ALA A 91 -18.93 -12.20 0.67
N TRP A 92 -18.74 -11.17 1.50
CA TRP A 92 -18.15 -9.90 1.08
C TRP A 92 -16.72 -10.10 0.54
N PHE A 93 -15.86 -10.83 1.25
CA PHE A 93 -14.49 -11.06 0.82
C PHE A 93 -14.43 -11.79 -0.52
N LYS A 94 -15.27 -12.80 -0.71
CA LYS A 94 -15.41 -13.53 -1.97
C LYS A 94 -15.86 -12.60 -3.10
N ASP A 95 -16.84 -11.75 -2.86
CA ASP A 95 -17.35 -10.81 -3.85
C ASP A 95 -16.28 -9.83 -4.30
N VAL A 96 -15.67 -9.08 -3.36
CA VAL A 96 -14.66 -8.07 -3.70
C VAL A 96 -13.39 -8.68 -4.29
N SER A 97 -13.01 -9.90 -3.89
CA SER A 97 -11.85 -10.59 -4.41
C SER A 97 -12.04 -11.16 -5.82
N SER A 98 -13.28 -11.29 -6.28
CA SER A 98 -13.60 -11.78 -7.62
C SER A 98 -13.70 -10.68 -8.68
N THR A 99 -13.57 -9.41 -8.31
CA THR A 99 -13.80 -8.27 -9.21
C THR A 99 -12.67 -8.02 -10.19
N ARG A 100 -11.48 -8.60 -9.98
CA ARG A 100 -10.30 -8.40 -10.82
C ARG A 100 -9.74 -9.73 -11.33
N PRO A 101 -9.43 -9.81 -12.63
CA PRO A 101 -8.87 -11.05 -13.21
C PRO A 101 -7.44 -11.34 -12.75
N ASP A 102 -6.71 -10.33 -12.31
CA ASP A 102 -5.33 -10.44 -11.84
C ASP A 102 -5.21 -10.80 -10.34
N ASN A 103 -6.33 -11.11 -9.70
CA ASN A 103 -6.40 -11.61 -8.32
C ASN A 103 -5.56 -10.76 -7.34
N PHE A 104 -5.84 -9.46 -7.28
CA PHE A 104 -5.19 -8.47 -6.42
C PHE A 104 -3.75 -8.07 -6.81
N ALA A 105 -3.33 -8.29 -8.04
CA ALA A 105 -2.04 -7.78 -8.48
C ALA A 105 -1.94 -6.27 -8.14
N PRO A 106 -0.81 -5.81 -7.61
CA PRO A 106 -0.63 -4.41 -7.27
C PRO A 106 -0.85 -3.52 -8.48
N PRO A 107 -1.57 -2.40 -8.34
CA PRO A 107 -1.76 -1.48 -9.45
C PRO A 107 -0.41 -0.91 -9.91
N GLN A 108 -0.27 -0.68 -11.21
CA GLN A 108 0.85 0.08 -11.74
C GLN A 108 0.65 1.56 -11.44
N ILE A 109 1.73 2.26 -11.12
CA ILE A 109 1.73 3.72 -11.01
C ILE A 109 1.87 4.27 -12.42
N VAL A 110 0.81 4.86 -12.93
CA VAL A 110 0.81 5.45 -14.28
C VAL A 110 1.61 6.74 -14.26
N ILE A 111 2.59 6.87 -15.17
CA ILE A 111 3.50 8.02 -15.23
C ILE A 111 3.45 8.72 -16.59
N GLY A 112 3.77 10.01 -16.59
CA GLY A 112 3.96 10.80 -17.80
C GLY A 112 2.71 11.01 -18.63
N THR A 113 1.55 11.10 -18.00
CA THR A 113 0.29 11.40 -18.69
C THR A 113 0.21 12.89 -19.03
N LYS A 114 -0.63 13.25 -19.99
CA LYS A 114 -0.91 14.67 -20.32
C LYS A 114 -1.56 15.45 -19.15
N HIS A 115 -2.14 14.74 -18.19
CA HIS A 115 -2.78 15.33 -17.00
C HIS A 115 -1.82 15.43 -15.82
N GLU A 116 -0.82 14.54 -15.77
CA GLU A 116 0.18 14.48 -14.73
C GLU A 116 1.53 14.11 -15.35
N MET A 117 2.26 15.13 -15.78
CA MET A 117 3.59 14.92 -16.39
C MET A 117 4.68 14.63 -15.36
N ARG A 118 4.45 15.00 -14.10
CA ARG A 118 5.39 14.85 -12.99
C ARG A 118 4.81 13.93 -11.93
N SER A 119 5.41 12.77 -11.76
CA SER A 119 4.98 11.76 -10.78
C SER A 119 6.01 11.60 -9.67
N VAL A 120 5.57 11.57 -8.41
CA VAL A 120 6.42 11.38 -7.23
C VAL A 120 6.25 9.98 -6.69
N LEU A 121 7.30 9.17 -6.78
CA LEU A 121 7.34 7.81 -6.26
C LEU A 121 7.99 7.82 -4.88
N THR A 122 7.32 7.24 -3.91
CA THR A 122 7.79 7.20 -2.53
C THR A 122 8.17 5.78 -2.09
N ARG A 123 8.86 5.65 -0.97
CA ARG A 123 9.16 4.34 -0.38
C ARG A 123 7.89 3.60 0.08
N GLN A 124 6.78 4.31 0.29
CA GLN A 124 5.49 3.71 0.62
C GLN A 124 4.97 2.80 -0.51
N ASP A 125 5.32 3.13 -1.75
CA ASP A 125 4.88 2.40 -2.94
C ASP A 125 5.81 1.26 -3.33
N TRP A 126 6.91 1.05 -2.59
CA TRP A 126 7.85 -0.03 -2.87
C TRP A 126 7.23 -1.41 -2.80
N ARG A 127 7.65 -2.25 -3.72
CA ARG A 127 7.41 -3.69 -3.74
C ARG A 127 8.73 -4.43 -3.59
N HIS A 128 8.68 -5.64 -3.03
CA HIS A 128 9.87 -6.47 -2.82
C HIS A 128 11.00 -5.72 -2.10
N ALA A 129 10.63 -4.84 -1.17
CA ALA A 129 11.62 -4.10 -0.40
C ALA A 129 12.44 -5.04 0.49
N SER A 130 13.74 -4.80 0.56
CA SER A 130 14.61 -5.42 1.56
C SER A 130 14.58 -4.61 2.84
N GLY A 131 14.30 -5.25 3.97
CA GLY A 131 14.19 -4.60 5.27
C GLY A 131 12.93 -3.75 5.43
N GLN A 132 12.96 -2.83 6.40
CA GLN A 132 11.85 -1.90 6.63
C GLN A 132 11.90 -0.76 5.60
N PRO A 133 10.80 -0.41 4.91
CA PRO A 133 10.82 0.60 3.83
C PRO A 133 11.42 1.95 4.22
N TRP A 134 11.28 2.35 5.47
CA TRP A 134 11.76 3.63 5.98
C TRP A 134 13.12 3.57 6.67
N ALA A 135 13.73 2.39 6.80
CA ALA A 135 15.08 2.27 7.35
C ALA A 135 16.14 2.80 6.36
N GLY A 136 17.26 3.27 6.90
CA GLY A 136 18.31 3.94 6.10
C GLY A 136 18.89 3.10 4.95
N HIS A 137 18.95 1.77 5.15
CA HIS A 137 19.55 0.83 4.19
C HIS A 137 18.54 -0.05 3.46
N SER A 138 17.30 0.40 3.39
CA SER A 138 16.24 -0.30 2.67
C SER A 138 16.30 -0.01 1.18
N ASN A 139 15.85 -0.98 0.40
CA ASN A 139 15.72 -0.87 -1.04
C ASN A 139 14.46 -1.58 -1.54
N GLY A 140 13.89 -1.10 -2.64
CA GLY A 140 12.70 -1.66 -3.25
C GLY A 140 12.56 -1.21 -4.69
N VAL A 141 11.47 -1.63 -5.31
CA VAL A 141 11.14 -1.31 -6.70
C VAL A 141 9.74 -0.71 -6.78
N TRP A 142 9.51 0.09 -7.80
CA TRP A 142 8.17 0.60 -8.15
C TRP A 142 7.65 -0.12 -9.38
N LEU A 143 6.38 -0.50 -9.35
CA LEU A 143 5.67 -1.01 -10.51
C LEU A 143 5.06 0.19 -11.23
N ILE A 144 5.58 0.53 -12.40
CA ILE A 144 5.16 1.69 -13.17
C ILE A 144 4.59 1.30 -14.53
N GLU A 145 3.75 2.17 -15.08
CA GLU A 145 3.26 2.09 -16.44
C GLU A 145 3.47 3.44 -17.14
N ALA A 146 4.39 3.49 -18.07
CA ALA A 146 4.56 4.66 -18.94
C ALA A 146 3.53 4.58 -20.09
N LEU A 147 2.59 5.52 -20.15
CA LEU A 147 1.59 5.50 -21.22
C LEU A 147 2.20 5.78 -22.60
N GLU A 148 3.25 6.59 -22.64
CA GLU A 148 3.94 6.93 -23.87
C GLU A 148 5.45 6.75 -23.68
N ALA A 149 6.09 6.25 -24.73
CA ALA A 149 7.55 6.21 -24.81
C ALA A 149 8.10 7.64 -24.91
N GLY A 150 9.25 7.90 -24.31
CA GLY A 150 9.85 9.22 -24.36
C GLY A 150 11.01 9.42 -23.39
N ASP A 151 11.47 10.64 -23.35
CA ASP A 151 12.49 11.05 -22.41
C ASP A 151 11.86 11.50 -21.11
N TYR A 152 12.34 10.95 -20.01
CA TYR A 152 11.94 11.25 -18.65
C TYR A 152 13.13 11.79 -17.87
N GLU A 153 12.95 12.93 -17.27
CA GLU A 153 13.84 13.41 -16.24
C GLU A 153 13.57 12.65 -14.96
N ILE A 154 14.61 12.06 -14.39
CA ILE A 154 14.56 11.39 -13.09
C ILE A 154 15.34 12.21 -12.09
N GLU A 155 14.70 12.58 -11.00
CA GLU A 155 15.34 13.20 -9.85
C GLU A 155 15.33 12.22 -8.68
N LEU A 156 16.50 11.90 -8.14
CA LEU A 156 16.69 11.08 -6.94
C LEU A 156 16.76 11.99 -5.73
N ILE A 157 15.81 11.86 -4.80
CA ILE A 157 15.73 12.66 -3.58
C ILE A 157 16.25 11.87 -2.39
N PHE A 158 17.18 12.45 -1.65
CA PHE A 158 17.75 11.90 -0.41
C PHE A 158 17.22 12.64 0.82
N LYS A 159 17.27 12.01 1.99
CA LYS A 159 16.72 12.56 3.23
C LYS A 159 17.55 13.71 3.83
N GLY A 160 18.82 13.82 3.49
CA GLY A 160 19.77 14.81 4.01
C GLY A 160 21.08 14.75 3.26
N ASP A 161 22.10 15.33 3.85
CA ASP A 161 23.46 15.29 3.34
C ASP A 161 23.92 13.86 3.12
N HIS A 162 24.70 13.63 2.06
CA HIS A 162 25.23 12.33 1.72
C HIS A 162 26.65 12.44 1.14
N PRO A 163 27.51 11.41 1.34
CA PRO A 163 28.81 11.34 0.71
C PRO A 163 28.68 11.08 -0.80
N ALA A 164 29.78 11.13 -1.51
CA ALA A 164 29.84 10.67 -2.89
C ALA A 164 29.49 9.18 -2.99
N GLY A 165 28.84 8.81 -4.08
CA GLY A 165 28.39 7.45 -4.33
C GLY A 165 28.04 7.21 -5.79
N GLN A 166 27.43 6.07 -6.05
CA GLN A 166 26.95 5.71 -7.38
C GLN A 166 25.51 5.21 -7.32
N ALA A 167 24.67 5.72 -8.20
CA ALA A 167 23.32 5.22 -8.40
C ALA A 167 23.24 4.34 -9.65
N THR A 168 22.51 3.23 -9.54
CA THR A 168 22.10 2.40 -10.67
C THR A 168 20.59 2.51 -10.79
N ILE A 169 20.14 3.07 -11.90
CA ILE A 169 18.73 3.22 -12.25
C ILE A 169 18.41 2.16 -13.31
N SER A 170 17.40 1.34 -13.06
CA SER A 170 16.93 0.35 -14.04
C SER A 170 15.41 0.44 -14.22
N ALA A 171 14.95 0.35 -15.47
CA ALA A 171 13.54 0.36 -15.82
C ALA A 171 13.32 -0.50 -17.07
N GLY A 172 12.62 -1.63 -16.91
CA GLY A 172 12.52 -2.63 -17.99
C GLY A 172 13.88 -3.14 -18.41
N SER A 173 14.23 -3.01 -19.67
CA SER A 173 15.56 -3.37 -20.23
C SER A 173 16.61 -2.26 -20.11
N PHE A 174 16.21 -1.09 -19.68
CA PHE A 174 17.11 0.05 -19.52
C PHE A 174 17.87 -0.03 -18.19
N THR A 175 19.18 0.23 -18.23
CA THR A 175 20.00 0.39 -17.03
C THR A 175 21.01 1.51 -17.23
N ARG A 176 21.12 2.40 -16.27
CA ARG A 176 22.09 3.49 -16.27
C ARG A 176 22.76 3.63 -14.90
N LYS A 177 24.06 3.79 -14.92
CA LYS A 177 24.85 4.17 -13.75
C LYS A 177 25.16 5.65 -13.83
N ILE A 178 25.02 6.34 -12.71
CA ILE A 178 25.38 7.75 -12.55
C ILE A 178 26.19 7.93 -11.27
N ASP A 179 27.19 8.78 -11.31
CA ASP A 179 27.92 9.17 -10.12
C ASP A 179 27.12 10.24 -9.38
N ILE A 180 27.02 10.08 -8.07
CA ILE A 180 26.37 11.01 -7.17
C ILE A 180 27.48 11.75 -6.40
N PRO A 181 27.71 13.04 -6.64
CA PRO A 181 28.70 13.80 -5.87
C PRO A 181 28.30 13.92 -4.40
N ALA A 182 29.27 14.08 -3.52
CA ALA A 182 28.99 14.46 -2.14
C ALA A 182 28.29 15.83 -2.13
N SER A 183 27.17 15.93 -1.47
CA SER A 183 26.33 17.12 -1.54
C SER A 183 25.50 17.31 -0.28
N GLN A 184 25.17 18.59 -0.02
CA GLN A 184 24.08 18.99 0.88
C GLN A 184 22.76 19.12 0.11
N GLU A 185 22.79 19.08 -1.20
CA GLU A 185 21.61 19.06 -2.03
C GLU A 185 20.93 17.70 -1.95
N ARG A 186 19.63 17.72 -1.83
CA ARG A 186 18.83 16.49 -1.68
C ARG A 186 18.51 15.81 -3.00
N GLY A 187 18.60 16.53 -4.12
CA GLY A 187 18.15 16.07 -5.42
C GLY A 187 19.30 15.90 -6.42
N HIS A 188 19.31 14.79 -7.16
CA HIS A 188 20.22 14.53 -8.27
C HIS A 188 19.41 14.12 -9.50
N THR A 189 19.58 14.86 -10.57
CA THR A 189 18.77 14.73 -11.78
C THR A 189 19.54 14.08 -12.92
N THR A 190 18.89 13.19 -13.66
CA THR A 190 19.36 12.62 -14.92
C THR A 190 18.20 12.41 -15.88
N THR A 191 18.48 12.25 -17.17
CA THR A 191 17.46 11.92 -18.17
C THR A 191 17.62 10.47 -18.60
N ILE A 192 16.52 9.75 -18.71
CA ILE A 192 16.44 8.40 -19.25
C ILE A 192 15.35 8.32 -20.32
N ARG A 193 15.53 7.40 -21.26
CA ARG A 193 14.49 7.08 -22.24
C ARG A 193 13.74 5.85 -21.80
N LEU A 194 12.43 5.96 -21.63
CA LEU A 194 11.55 4.85 -21.28
C LEU A 194 10.70 4.42 -22.48
N PRO A 195 10.52 3.10 -22.71
CA PRO A 195 9.49 2.62 -23.59
C PRO A 195 8.09 2.82 -22.97
N SER A 196 7.05 2.77 -23.77
CA SER A 196 5.68 2.66 -23.25
C SER A 196 5.42 1.27 -22.65
N GLY A 197 4.48 1.21 -21.71
CA GLY A 197 4.01 -0.03 -21.09
C GLY A 197 4.44 -0.21 -19.64
N LYS A 198 4.11 -1.39 -19.13
CA LYS A 198 4.36 -1.79 -17.73
C LYS A 198 5.79 -2.24 -17.54
N MET A 199 6.41 -1.75 -16.47
CA MET A 199 7.78 -2.11 -16.12
C MET A 199 8.04 -1.94 -14.63
N THR A 200 9.15 -2.50 -14.18
CA THR A 200 9.68 -2.27 -12.84
C THR A 200 10.75 -1.19 -12.92
N LEU A 201 10.62 -0.16 -12.08
CA LEU A 201 11.66 0.84 -11.86
C LEU A 201 12.39 0.54 -10.55
N ALA A 202 13.72 0.53 -10.60
CA ALA A 202 14.56 0.48 -9.42
C ALA A 202 15.59 1.61 -9.45
N ALA A 203 15.93 2.15 -8.28
CA ALA A 203 17.00 3.12 -8.10
C ALA A 203 17.84 2.69 -6.90
N ASN A 204 18.94 2.02 -7.16
CA ASN A 204 19.86 1.54 -6.15
C ASN A 204 21.03 2.49 -6.03
N VAL A 205 21.29 3.00 -4.84
CA VAL A 205 22.40 3.92 -4.57
C VAL A 205 23.35 3.28 -3.58
N VAL A 206 24.64 3.38 -3.85
CA VAL A 206 25.69 2.90 -2.96
C VAL A 206 26.52 4.08 -2.50
N PHE A 207 26.49 4.35 -1.20
CA PHE A 207 27.35 5.29 -0.51
C PHE A 207 28.37 4.49 0.31
N GLY A 208 29.63 4.50 -0.11
CA GLY A 208 30.64 3.59 0.42
C GLY A 208 30.26 2.13 0.13
N ASN A 209 30.06 1.31 1.18
CA ASN A 209 29.69 -0.11 1.04
C ASN A 209 28.21 -0.39 1.39
N LYS A 210 27.39 0.63 1.49
CA LYS A 210 26.00 0.49 1.98
C LYS A 210 25.01 0.79 0.87
N PRO A 211 24.36 -0.24 0.29
CA PRO A 211 23.31 -0.03 -0.69
C PRO A 211 22.03 0.48 -0.01
N GLN A 212 21.37 1.42 -0.67
CA GLN A 212 20.09 1.96 -0.24
C GLN A 212 19.31 2.51 -1.43
N GLY A 213 18.00 2.64 -1.30
CA GLY A 213 17.17 3.38 -2.24
C GLY A 213 17.12 4.88 -1.87
N PRO A 214 16.78 5.75 -2.81
CA PRO A 214 16.49 7.15 -2.53
C PRO A 214 15.25 7.27 -1.62
N HIS A 215 15.07 8.44 -1.02
CA HIS A 215 13.86 8.72 -0.24
C HIS A 215 12.62 8.87 -1.14
N GLN A 216 12.81 9.50 -2.29
CA GLN A 216 11.81 9.62 -3.36
C GLN A 216 12.50 9.55 -4.72
N VAL A 217 11.74 9.17 -5.73
CA VAL A 217 12.09 9.32 -7.14
C VAL A 217 11.02 10.16 -7.80
N ILE A 218 11.43 11.24 -8.46
CA ILE A 218 10.52 12.08 -9.20
C ILE A 218 10.77 11.86 -10.69
N LEU A 219 9.72 11.54 -11.42
CA LEU A 219 9.75 11.33 -12.86
C LEU A 219 8.99 12.47 -13.53
N THR A 220 9.64 13.18 -14.44
CA THR A 220 8.99 14.24 -15.23
C THR A 220 9.17 13.90 -16.72
N ARG A 221 8.08 13.70 -17.41
CA ARG A 221 8.10 13.53 -18.87
C ARG A 221 8.48 14.86 -19.55
N LYS A 222 9.37 14.77 -20.56
CA LYS A 222 9.82 15.92 -21.37
C LYS A 222 8.98 16.06 -22.64
#